data_680eb01face1ece197b4d5916384cf04
#
_entry.id   680eb01face1ece197b4d5916384cf04
#
_cell.length_a   1.000
_cell.length_b   1.000
_cell.length_c   1.000
_cell.angle_alpha   90.00
_cell.angle_beta   90.00
_cell.angle_gamma   90.00
#
_symmetry.space_group_name_H-M   'P 1'
#
loop_
_entity.id
_entity.type
_entity.pdbx_description
1 polymer ?
#
loop_
_entity_poly.entity_id
_entity_poly.type
_entity_poly.pdbx_seq_one_letter_code
_entity_poly.pdbx_strand_id
1 'polypeptide(L)'
;MPEDRSDRPLSGKVALVAGATRGAGRAIATELSRAGAYVYATGRSSRVAGPSEIGRPETIEDTGDMMHAAGGTGQALRVDHLDPGQVAGLTDRVGREQGRLDILVNDIFGGDRYMQWDKKLWEHDLDGGLRMLRMGIDTHLITSAKMLPLMLAGGHGLVVEMTDGTSEYNKKFRERVGFYYDLVKAAVERITIGLTAELAGTGCTALAVTPGWLRSEGMLEEFGVTEQNWRDALPRVPHFCISESPSYVARGIAALAADDGLARYAGKVLTSYDLASAYGVTDTDGSQPNCWPYVVEVEDADKPADATGYR
;
A
#
# COMPACT_ATOMS: atom_id res chain seq x y z
N MET A 1 6.55 33.47 12.76
CA MET A 1 7.68 32.57 13.01
C MET A 1 7.71 31.58 11.84
N PRO A 2 8.83 31.33 11.16
CA PRO A 2 8.86 30.25 10.17
C PRO A 2 8.60 28.95 10.91
N GLU A 3 7.54 28.22 10.50
CA GLU A 3 7.29 26.85 10.97
C GLU A 3 8.56 26.03 10.74
N ASP A 4 9.00 25.32 11.75
CA ASP A 4 10.18 24.50 11.70
C ASP A 4 9.97 23.38 10.65
N ARG A 5 10.69 23.49 9.52
CA ARG A 5 10.61 22.51 8.42
C ARG A 5 10.98 21.09 8.84
N SER A 6 11.54 20.90 10.04
CA SER A 6 11.90 19.59 10.58
C SER A 6 10.66 18.72 10.85
N ASP A 7 9.52 19.32 11.18
CA ASP A 7 8.29 18.59 11.52
C ASP A 7 7.44 18.18 10.30
N ARG A 8 7.68 18.78 9.10
CA ARG A 8 6.91 18.51 7.88
C ARG A 8 7.82 18.34 6.65
N PRO A 9 8.57 17.22 6.57
CA PRO A 9 9.60 17.02 5.55
C PRO A 9 9.06 16.96 4.12
N LEU A 10 7.75 16.71 3.93
CA LEU A 10 7.10 16.65 2.62
C LEU A 10 6.35 17.94 2.25
N SER A 11 6.61 19.06 2.96
CA SER A 11 6.00 20.36 2.63
C SER A 11 6.28 20.76 1.18
N GLY A 12 5.20 21.11 0.43
CA GLY A 12 5.25 21.47 -0.98
C GLY A 12 5.32 20.27 -1.95
N LYS A 13 5.28 19.03 -1.46
CA LYS A 13 5.12 17.83 -2.27
C LYS A 13 3.66 17.54 -2.53
N VAL A 14 3.38 16.93 -3.69
CA VAL A 14 2.04 16.48 -4.10
C VAL A 14 2.07 14.96 -4.21
N ALA A 15 1.15 14.29 -3.52
CA ALA A 15 1.04 12.85 -3.52
C ALA A 15 -0.33 12.38 -4.03
N LEU A 16 -0.34 11.27 -4.75
CA LEU A 16 -1.54 10.48 -5.04
C LEU A 16 -1.40 9.12 -4.35
N VAL A 17 -2.39 8.75 -3.55
CA VAL A 17 -2.52 7.40 -2.99
C VAL A 17 -3.77 6.75 -3.59
N ALA A 18 -3.56 5.84 -4.51
CA ALA A 18 -4.59 5.08 -5.17
C ALA A 18 -4.89 3.80 -4.37
N GLY A 19 -6.17 3.58 -4.02
CA GLY A 19 -6.57 2.49 -3.13
C GLY A 19 -6.62 2.88 -1.64
N ALA A 20 -6.84 4.15 -1.34
CA ALA A 20 -6.74 4.71 0.01
C ALA A 20 -8.01 4.61 0.87
N THR A 21 -8.97 3.73 0.54
CA THR A 21 -10.25 3.65 1.30
C THR A 21 -10.08 3.06 2.69
N ARG A 22 -9.10 2.15 2.90
CA ARG A 22 -8.82 1.43 4.15
C ARG A 22 -7.39 0.87 4.17
N GLY A 23 -7.03 0.17 5.24
CA GLY A 23 -5.77 -0.57 5.36
C GLY A 23 -4.53 0.29 5.16
N ALA A 24 -3.55 -0.26 4.43
CA ALA A 24 -2.28 0.41 4.17
C ALA A 24 -2.47 1.74 3.42
N GLY A 25 -3.27 1.76 2.35
CA GLY A 25 -3.49 2.97 1.56
C GLY A 25 -4.08 4.13 2.36
N ARG A 26 -5.05 3.87 3.24
CA ARG A 26 -5.59 4.87 4.18
C ARG A 26 -4.50 5.42 5.11
N ALA A 27 -3.72 4.52 5.70
CA ALA A 27 -2.65 4.91 6.61
C ALA A 27 -1.55 5.69 5.88
N ILE A 28 -1.16 5.28 4.66
CA ILE A 28 -0.17 5.95 3.82
C ILE A 28 -0.65 7.37 3.48
N ALA A 29 -1.90 7.53 3.04
CA ALA A 29 -2.46 8.85 2.76
C ALA A 29 -2.42 9.76 4.00
N THR A 30 -2.75 9.21 5.17
CA THR A 30 -2.73 9.94 6.44
C THR A 30 -1.30 10.35 6.84
N GLU A 31 -0.32 9.44 6.77
CA GLU A 31 1.06 9.75 7.18
C GLU A 31 1.76 10.68 6.18
N LEU A 32 1.54 10.54 4.86
CA LEU A 32 2.07 11.49 3.87
C LEU A 32 1.50 12.91 4.09
N SER A 33 0.19 13.01 4.38
CA SER A 33 -0.43 14.31 4.66
C SER A 33 0.06 14.91 5.97
N ARG A 34 0.26 14.10 7.03
CA ARG A 34 0.86 14.52 8.29
C ARG A 34 2.29 15.05 8.10
N ALA A 35 3.06 14.39 7.23
CA ALA A 35 4.42 14.81 6.87
C ALA A 35 4.46 16.08 5.99
N GLY A 36 3.31 16.63 5.60
CA GLY A 36 3.19 17.93 4.92
C GLY A 36 2.90 17.86 3.42
N ALA A 37 2.77 16.68 2.82
CA ALA A 37 2.36 16.57 1.43
C ALA A 37 0.89 16.97 1.24
N TYR A 38 0.56 17.56 0.09
CA TYR A 38 -0.82 17.66 -0.36
C TYR A 38 -1.24 16.32 -0.98
N VAL A 39 -2.19 15.63 -0.37
CA VAL A 39 -2.52 14.25 -0.74
C VAL A 39 -3.87 14.16 -1.45
N TYR A 40 -3.87 13.55 -2.63
CA TYR A 40 -5.08 13.03 -3.28
C TYR A 40 -5.24 11.56 -2.86
N ALA A 41 -6.20 11.28 -1.98
CA ALA A 41 -6.57 9.93 -1.58
C ALA A 41 -7.74 9.45 -2.45
N THR A 42 -7.61 8.30 -3.11
CA THR A 42 -8.64 7.82 -4.03
C THR A 42 -9.09 6.40 -3.72
N GLY A 43 -10.37 6.14 -3.99
CA GLY A 43 -10.99 4.83 -3.80
C GLY A 43 -12.41 4.78 -4.36
N ARG A 44 -13.01 3.59 -4.43
CA ARG A 44 -14.32 3.37 -5.07
C ARG A 44 -15.50 3.52 -4.13
N SER A 45 -15.33 3.17 -2.85
CA SER A 45 -16.39 3.28 -1.83
C SER A 45 -16.51 4.72 -1.35
N SER A 46 -17.72 5.25 -1.27
CA SER A 46 -17.98 6.62 -0.79
C SER A 46 -19.27 6.68 0.01
N ARG A 47 -19.41 7.71 0.87
CA ARG A 47 -20.65 7.94 1.64
C ARG A 47 -21.88 8.15 0.75
N VAL A 48 -21.66 8.72 -0.45
CA VAL A 48 -22.76 9.01 -1.39
C VAL A 48 -23.09 7.82 -2.29
N ALA A 49 -22.07 7.15 -2.86
CA ALA A 49 -22.26 6.05 -3.79
C ALA A 49 -22.39 4.67 -3.10
N GLY A 50 -22.15 4.62 -1.79
CA GLY A 50 -22.13 3.38 -1.03
C GLY A 50 -20.86 2.58 -1.21
N PRO A 51 -20.83 1.35 -0.66
CA PRO A 51 -19.68 0.46 -0.75
C PRO A 51 -19.43 0.01 -2.18
N SER A 52 -18.18 -0.25 -2.51
CA SER A 52 -17.80 -0.95 -3.75
C SER A 52 -18.21 -2.42 -3.68
N GLU A 53 -17.93 -3.18 -4.75
CA GLU A 53 -18.20 -4.63 -4.80
C GLU A 53 -17.57 -5.44 -3.66
N ILE A 54 -16.61 -4.87 -2.92
CA ILE A 54 -15.99 -5.51 -1.76
C ILE A 54 -17.00 -5.62 -0.59
N GLY A 55 -18.02 -4.74 -0.54
CA GLY A 55 -19.10 -4.78 0.44
C GLY A 55 -18.73 -4.27 1.83
N ARG A 56 -17.58 -3.61 1.99
CA ARG A 56 -17.11 -3.09 3.28
C ARG A 56 -17.62 -1.66 3.54
N PRO A 57 -17.81 -1.28 4.82
CA PRO A 57 -18.40 0.01 5.20
C PRO A 57 -17.48 1.22 5.02
N GLU A 58 -16.15 1.01 5.01
CA GLU A 58 -15.19 2.11 4.96
C GLU A 58 -15.35 2.91 3.67
N THR A 59 -15.29 4.25 3.78
CA THR A 59 -15.42 5.18 2.66
C THR A 59 -14.15 6.00 2.45
N ILE A 60 -14.00 6.56 1.26
CA ILE A 60 -12.84 7.40 0.95
C ILE A 60 -12.89 8.72 1.72
N GLU A 61 -14.09 9.21 2.02
CA GLU A 61 -14.28 10.43 2.82
C GLU A 61 -13.80 10.24 4.27
N ASP A 62 -13.90 9.01 4.83
CA ASP A 62 -13.35 8.71 6.16
C ASP A 62 -11.83 8.89 6.16
N THR A 63 -11.16 8.52 5.07
CA THR A 63 -9.74 8.78 4.88
C THR A 63 -9.43 10.26 4.82
N GLY A 64 -10.26 11.04 4.12
CA GLY A 64 -10.17 12.51 4.09
C GLY A 64 -10.26 13.11 5.49
N ASP A 65 -11.24 12.67 6.28
CA ASP A 65 -11.40 13.12 7.66
C ASP A 65 -10.19 12.77 8.53
N MET A 66 -9.62 11.56 8.37
CA MET A 66 -8.41 11.15 9.09
C MET A 66 -7.17 11.98 8.70
N MET A 67 -6.99 12.30 7.42
CA MET A 67 -5.92 13.18 6.95
C MET A 67 -6.03 14.56 7.62
N HIS A 68 -7.23 15.15 7.64
CA HIS A 68 -7.46 16.46 8.27
C HIS A 68 -7.28 16.40 9.79
N ALA A 69 -7.77 15.34 10.46
CA ALA A 69 -7.58 15.14 11.90
C ALA A 69 -6.09 14.98 12.28
N ALA A 70 -5.26 14.46 11.36
CA ALA A 70 -3.81 14.39 11.52
C ALA A 70 -3.09 15.72 11.27
N GLY A 71 -3.83 16.82 10.99
CA GLY A 71 -3.28 18.14 10.66
C GLY A 71 -2.72 18.25 9.23
N GLY A 72 -3.01 17.27 8.38
CA GLY A 72 -2.59 17.25 6.98
C GLY A 72 -3.54 17.99 6.04
N THR A 73 -3.15 18.06 4.78
CA THR A 73 -3.92 18.71 3.69
C THR A 73 -4.11 17.76 2.53
N GLY A 74 -5.25 17.85 1.84
CA GLY A 74 -5.51 16.99 0.69
C GLY A 74 -6.98 16.85 0.38
N GLN A 75 -7.30 15.93 -0.51
CA GLN A 75 -8.65 15.64 -0.96
C GLN A 75 -8.87 14.13 -1.02
N ALA A 76 -10.05 13.70 -0.59
CA ALA A 76 -10.55 12.36 -0.76
C ALA A 76 -11.51 12.33 -1.96
N LEU A 77 -11.21 11.50 -2.96
CA LEU A 77 -11.94 11.49 -4.23
C LEU A 77 -12.39 10.07 -4.58
N ARG A 78 -13.67 9.96 -4.97
CA ARG A 78 -14.16 8.71 -5.51
C ARG A 78 -13.64 8.52 -6.94
N VAL A 79 -12.81 7.50 -7.16
CA VAL A 79 -12.25 7.15 -8.47
C VAL A 79 -12.24 5.62 -8.62
N ASP A 80 -12.70 5.13 -9.76
CA ASP A 80 -12.47 3.74 -10.17
C ASP A 80 -11.24 3.69 -11.09
N HIS A 81 -10.18 3.10 -10.60
CA HIS A 81 -8.92 2.98 -11.34
C HIS A 81 -8.95 1.95 -12.48
N LEU A 82 -10.05 1.18 -12.61
CA LEU A 82 -10.32 0.38 -13.81
C LEU A 82 -10.93 1.18 -14.97
N ASP A 83 -11.35 2.41 -14.69
CA ASP A 83 -11.90 3.32 -15.69
C ASP A 83 -10.83 4.34 -16.13
N PRO A 84 -10.23 4.17 -17.33
CA PRO A 84 -9.19 5.10 -17.80
C PRO A 84 -9.66 6.55 -17.96
N GLY A 85 -10.98 6.77 -18.16
CA GLY A 85 -11.56 8.10 -18.25
C GLY A 85 -11.61 8.80 -16.88
N GLN A 86 -11.98 8.09 -15.81
CA GLN A 86 -11.94 8.64 -14.46
C GLN A 86 -10.50 8.95 -14.02
N VAL A 87 -9.54 8.07 -14.34
CA VAL A 87 -8.13 8.31 -14.02
C VAL A 87 -7.58 9.49 -14.83
N ALA A 88 -7.95 9.63 -16.10
CA ALA A 88 -7.57 10.81 -16.90
C ALA A 88 -8.14 12.10 -16.29
N GLY A 89 -9.41 12.12 -15.90
CA GLY A 89 -10.04 13.24 -15.20
C GLY A 89 -9.35 13.60 -13.88
N LEU A 90 -8.88 12.60 -13.14
CA LEU A 90 -8.07 12.80 -11.95
C LEU A 90 -6.70 13.42 -12.30
N THR A 91 -6.03 12.94 -13.35
CA THR A 91 -4.75 13.50 -13.81
C THR A 91 -4.89 14.97 -14.20
N ASP A 92 -5.93 15.30 -14.96
CA ASP A 92 -6.23 16.67 -15.35
C ASP A 92 -6.51 17.57 -14.16
N ARG A 93 -7.19 17.04 -13.14
CA ARG A 93 -7.47 17.75 -11.89
C ARG A 93 -6.17 18.06 -11.14
N VAL A 94 -5.34 17.03 -10.88
CA VAL A 94 -4.05 17.20 -10.20
C VAL A 94 -3.17 18.19 -10.97
N GLY A 95 -3.12 18.08 -12.29
CA GLY A 95 -2.38 19.01 -13.15
C GLY A 95 -2.86 20.45 -13.05
N ARG A 96 -4.19 20.69 -13.07
CA ARG A 96 -4.74 22.05 -12.92
C ARG A 96 -4.58 22.63 -11.53
N GLU A 97 -4.74 21.82 -10.48
CA GLU A 97 -4.73 22.30 -9.10
C GLU A 97 -3.30 22.46 -8.54
N GLN A 98 -2.38 21.57 -8.94
CA GLN A 98 -1.04 21.49 -8.36
C GLN A 98 0.11 21.65 -9.38
N GLY A 99 -0.15 21.41 -10.66
CA GLY A 99 0.85 21.50 -11.72
C GLY A 99 1.93 20.40 -11.70
N ARG A 100 1.88 19.46 -10.74
CA ARG A 100 2.91 18.45 -10.52
C ARG A 100 2.38 17.23 -9.77
N LEU A 101 3.12 16.13 -9.84
CA LEU A 101 2.97 14.98 -8.96
C LEU A 101 4.37 14.52 -8.53
N ASP A 102 4.62 14.44 -7.21
CA ASP A 102 5.92 14.04 -6.66
C ASP A 102 5.92 12.58 -6.17
N ILE A 103 4.78 12.10 -5.68
CA ILE A 103 4.65 10.78 -5.07
C ILE A 103 3.40 10.10 -5.63
N LEU A 104 3.57 8.92 -6.20
CA LEU A 104 2.48 8.02 -6.59
C LEU A 104 2.59 6.74 -5.76
N VAL A 105 1.54 6.39 -5.03
CA VAL A 105 1.42 5.12 -4.33
C VAL A 105 0.25 4.34 -4.93
N ASN A 106 0.53 3.20 -5.54
CA ASN A 106 -0.46 2.25 -6.03
C ASN A 106 -0.69 1.15 -5.00
N ASP A 107 -1.74 1.29 -4.18
CA ASP A 107 -2.21 0.31 -3.19
C ASP A 107 -3.59 -0.24 -3.56
N ILE A 108 -3.86 -0.38 -4.85
CA ILE A 108 -5.16 -0.83 -5.35
C ILE A 108 -5.15 -2.35 -5.44
N PHE A 109 -6.04 -3.00 -4.68
CA PHE A 109 -6.27 -4.42 -4.86
C PHE A 109 -7.77 -4.71 -4.96
N GLY A 110 -8.48 -4.86 -3.84
CA GLY A 110 -9.92 -5.10 -3.83
C GLY A 110 -10.34 -6.49 -4.33
N GLY A 111 -9.39 -7.41 -4.44
CA GLY A 111 -9.62 -8.79 -4.87
C GLY A 111 -9.99 -9.75 -3.74
N ASP A 112 -9.99 -9.30 -2.48
CA ASP A 112 -10.16 -10.15 -1.29
C ASP A 112 -11.40 -11.05 -1.36
N ARG A 113 -12.53 -10.51 -1.81
CA ARG A 113 -13.78 -11.29 -1.94
C ARG A 113 -13.71 -12.44 -2.93
N TYR A 114 -12.75 -12.44 -3.84
CA TYR A 114 -12.54 -13.47 -4.87
C TYR A 114 -11.48 -14.47 -4.48
N MET A 115 -10.86 -14.32 -3.32
CA MET A 115 -9.88 -15.29 -2.81
C MET A 115 -10.56 -16.63 -2.54
N GLN A 116 -9.93 -17.70 -2.99
CA GLN A 116 -10.33 -19.08 -2.73
C GLN A 116 -9.11 -19.87 -2.29
N TRP A 117 -9.01 -20.06 -0.97
CA TRP A 117 -7.89 -20.73 -0.34
C TRP A 117 -7.80 -22.21 -0.74
N ASP A 118 -6.58 -22.73 -0.85
CA ASP A 118 -6.29 -24.16 -1.08
C ASP A 118 -6.95 -24.73 -2.34
N LYS A 119 -7.29 -23.91 -3.33
CA LYS A 119 -7.85 -24.31 -4.61
C LYS A 119 -6.78 -24.42 -5.69
N LYS A 120 -6.88 -25.45 -6.52
CA LYS A 120 -6.10 -25.54 -7.75
C LYS A 120 -6.72 -24.64 -8.82
N LEU A 121 -5.92 -24.22 -9.82
CA LEU A 121 -6.39 -23.27 -10.87
C LEU A 121 -7.72 -23.69 -11.51
N TRP A 122 -7.90 -24.97 -11.79
CA TRP A 122 -9.11 -25.52 -12.44
C TRP A 122 -10.31 -25.71 -11.50
N GLU A 123 -10.14 -25.45 -10.22
CA GLU A 123 -11.19 -25.49 -9.19
C GLU A 123 -11.66 -24.08 -8.79
N HIS A 124 -10.88 -23.05 -9.18
CA HIS A 124 -11.23 -21.67 -8.93
C HIS A 124 -12.47 -21.24 -9.73
N ASP A 125 -13.25 -20.32 -9.17
CA ASP A 125 -14.17 -19.48 -9.94
C ASP A 125 -13.38 -18.64 -10.94
N LEU A 126 -13.53 -18.95 -12.23
CA LEU A 126 -12.79 -18.30 -13.30
C LEU A 126 -13.11 -16.80 -13.39
N ASP A 127 -14.37 -16.41 -13.28
CA ASP A 127 -14.80 -15.01 -13.40
C ASP A 127 -14.25 -14.16 -12.23
N GLY A 128 -14.32 -14.70 -11.02
CA GLY A 128 -13.74 -14.08 -9.84
C GLY A 128 -12.22 -13.95 -9.93
N GLY A 129 -11.54 -15.00 -10.40
CA GLY A 129 -10.10 -14.99 -10.62
C GLY A 129 -9.66 -13.94 -11.66
N LEU A 130 -10.33 -13.91 -12.83
CA LEU A 130 -10.06 -12.89 -13.86
C LEU A 130 -10.38 -11.48 -13.36
N ARG A 131 -11.43 -11.32 -12.55
CA ARG A 131 -11.74 -10.03 -11.91
C ARG A 131 -10.63 -9.59 -10.98
N MET A 132 -10.07 -10.50 -10.17
CA MET A 132 -8.94 -10.24 -9.28
C MET A 132 -7.71 -9.73 -10.06
N LEU A 133 -7.36 -10.39 -11.19
CA LEU A 133 -6.25 -9.94 -12.05
C LEU A 133 -6.47 -8.51 -12.52
N ARG A 134 -7.65 -8.20 -13.05
CA ARG A 134 -7.96 -6.83 -13.50
C ARG A 134 -7.85 -5.82 -12.38
N MET A 135 -8.35 -6.15 -11.20
CA MET A 135 -8.33 -5.24 -10.04
C MET A 135 -6.93 -5.02 -9.46
N GLY A 136 -6.04 -5.98 -9.57
CA GLY A 136 -4.69 -5.88 -9.02
C GLY A 136 -3.59 -5.59 -10.05
N ILE A 137 -3.89 -5.66 -11.36
CA ILE A 137 -2.90 -5.42 -12.42
C ILE A 137 -3.31 -4.23 -13.28
N ASP A 138 -4.50 -4.28 -13.93
CA ASP A 138 -4.92 -3.23 -14.85
C ASP A 138 -4.98 -1.87 -14.15
N THR A 139 -5.42 -1.82 -12.89
CA THR A 139 -5.52 -0.59 -12.10
C THR A 139 -4.16 0.08 -11.89
N HIS A 140 -3.10 -0.69 -11.59
CA HIS A 140 -1.74 -0.18 -11.44
C HIS A 140 -1.22 0.36 -12.77
N LEU A 141 -1.41 -0.38 -13.86
CA LEU A 141 -0.99 0.03 -15.20
C LEU A 141 -1.73 1.29 -15.68
N ILE A 142 -3.07 1.34 -15.54
CA ILE A 142 -3.88 2.49 -15.95
C ILE A 142 -3.47 3.74 -15.16
N THR A 143 -3.33 3.60 -13.83
CA THR A 143 -2.96 4.71 -12.96
C THR A 143 -1.57 5.25 -13.30
N SER A 144 -0.58 4.37 -13.40
CA SER A 144 0.79 4.75 -13.74
C SER A 144 0.88 5.38 -15.12
N ALA A 145 0.24 4.77 -16.15
CA ALA A 145 0.26 5.30 -17.51
C ALA A 145 -0.34 6.72 -17.61
N LYS A 146 -1.34 7.06 -16.78
CA LYS A 146 -1.96 8.39 -16.79
C LYS A 146 -1.20 9.39 -15.93
N MET A 147 -0.64 8.99 -14.79
CA MET A 147 -0.02 9.89 -13.82
C MET A 147 1.46 10.17 -14.11
N LEU A 148 2.20 9.21 -14.67
CA LEU A 148 3.63 9.37 -14.94
C LEU A 148 3.98 10.57 -15.83
N PRO A 149 3.24 10.92 -16.89
CA PRO A 149 3.55 12.12 -17.66
C PRO A 149 3.60 13.39 -16.83
N LEU A 150 2.69 13.52 -15.82
CA LEU A 150 2.69 14.68 -14.92
C LEU A 150 3.90 14.66 -13.97
N MET A 151 4.28 13.48 -13.48
CA MET A 151 5.48 13.30 -12.64
C MET A 151 6.76 13.62 -13.42
N LEU A 152 6.89 13.08 -14.64
CA LEU A 152 8.03 13.30 -15.50
C LEU A 152 8.24 14.77 -15.88
N ALA A 153 7.15 15.51 -16.08
CA ALA A 153 7.20 16.96 -16.32
C ALA A 153 7.84 17.72 -15.14
N GLY A 154 7.74 17.20 -13.92
CA GLY A 154 8.40 17.72 -12.72
C GLY A 154 9.89 17.38 -12.61
N GLY A 155 10.38 16.43 -13.40
CA GLY A 155 11.79 16.01 -13.46
C GLY A 155 12.27 15.19 -12.25
N HIS A 156 11.40 14.84 -11.33
CA HIS A 156 11.67 13.97 -10.16
C HIS A 156 10.38 13.37 -9.62
N GLY A 157 10.46 12.24 -8.97
CA GLY A 157 9.31 11.60 -8.34
C GLY A 157 9.59 10.23 -7.79
N LEU A 158 8.67 9.77 -6.95
CA LEU A 158 8.66 8.44 -6.34
C LEU A 158 7.40 7.69 -6.73
N VAL A 159 7.56 6.49 -7.30
CA VAL A 159 6.48 5.52 -7.50
C VAL A 159 6.66 4.37 -6.53
N VAL A 160 5.65 4.12 -5.72
CA VAL A 160 5.58 2.99 -4.79
C VAL A 160 4.48 2.05 -5.26
N GLU A 161 4.86 0.83 -5.62
CA GLU A 161 3.95 -0.25 -5.96
C GLU A 161 3.75 -1.14 -4.72
N MET A 162 2.54 -1.23 -4.20
CA MET A 162 2.25 -2.05 -3.01
C MET A 162 2.00 -3.50 -3.41
N THR A 163 2.79 -4.41 -2.85
CA THR A 163 2.69 -5.85 -3.11
C THR A 163 2.52 -6.64 -1.82
N ASP A 164 2.59 -7.97 -1.93
CA ASP A 164 2.59 -8.91 -0.81
C ASP A 164 3.63 -10.01 -1.09
N GLY A 165 4.65 -10.07 -0.25
CA GLY A 165 5.80 -10.93 -0.40
C GLY A 165 7.07 -10.20 -0.81
N THR A 166 8.19 -10.65 -0.26
CA THR A 166 9.53 -10.25 -0.73
C THR A 166 9.83 -10.89 -2.08
N SER A 167 10.77 -10.34 -2.85
CA SER A 167 11.20 -10.97 -4.11
C SER A 167 11.64 -12.42 -3.94
N GLU A 168 12.29 -12.75 -2.80
CA GLU A 168 12.70 -14.13 -2.52
C GLU A 168 11.49 -15.03 -2.21
N TYR A 169 10.53 -14.55 -1.44
CA TYR A 169 9.32 -15.29 -1.10
C TYR A 169 8.47 -15.56 -2.34
N ASN A 170 8.33 -14.59 -3.24
CA ASN A 170 7.54 -14.66 -4.46
C ASN A 170 8.19 -15.49 -5.60
N LYS A 171 9.43 -15.98 -5.43
CA LYS A 171 10.01 -16.98 -6.37
C LYS A 171 9.31 -18.32 -6.29
N LYS A 172 8.65 -18.61 -5.17
CA LYS A 172 7.92 -19.86 -4.96
C LYS A 172 6.44 -19.59 -5.18
N PHE A 173 5.76 -20.53 -5.83
CA PHE A 173 4.31 -20.49 -5.91
C PHE A 173 3.68 -20.68 -4.52
N ARG A 174 2.83 -19.77 -4.11
CA ARG A 174 2.15 -19.79 -2.81
C ARG A 174 0.82 -20.57 -2.92
N GLU A 175 0.89 -21.91 -2.85
CA GLU A 175 -0.26 -22.79 -3.07
C GLU A 175 -1.50 -22.41 -2.25
N ARG A 176 -1.32 -22.04 -0.98
CA ARG A 176 -2.40 -21.75 -0.04
C ARG A 176 -3.27 -20.55 -0.45
N VAL A 177 -2.65 -19.48 -0.94
CA VAL A 177 -3.38 -18.25 -1.33
C VAL A 177 -4.05 -18.36 -2.70
N GLY A 178 -3.73 -19.41 -3.46
CA GLY A 178 -4.29 -19.69 -4.76
C GLY A 178 -3.64 -18.95 -5.92
N PHE A 179 -3.85 -19.46 -7.13
CA PHE A 179 -3.13 -19.07 -8.35
C PHE A 179 -3.30 -17.58 -8.69
N TYR A 180 -4.52 -17.06 -8.62
CA TYR A 180 -4.80 -15.70 -9.07
C TYR A 180 -4.22 -14.64 -8.13
N TYR A 181 -4.26 -14.87 -6.82
CA TYR A 181 -3.66 -13.96 -5.85
C TYR A 181 -2.14 -13.93 -5.98
N ASP A 182 -1.52 -15.11 -6.02
CA ASP A 182 -0.07 -15.24 -6.19
C ASP A 182 0.41 -14.52 -7.46
N LEU A 183 -0.29 -14.74 -8.59
CA LEU A 183 0.03 -14.11 -9.87
C LEU A 183 -0.10 -12.58 -9.80
N VAL A 184 -1.14 -12.04 -9.16
CA VAL A 184 -1.31 -10.58 -9.00
C VAL A 184 -0.12 -10.00 -8.24
N LYS A 185 0.25 -10.61 -7.12
CA LYS A 185 1.33 -10.06 -6.27
C LYS A 185 2.70 -10.15 -6.96
N ALA A 186 2.97 -11.23 -7.67
CA ALA A 186 4.16 -11.35 -8.52
C ALA A 186 4.14 -10.36 -9.70
N ALA A 187 2.96 -10.09 -10.29
CA ALA A 187 2.83 -9.13 -11.39
C ALA A 187 3.17 -7.69 -10.95
N VAL A 188 2.80 -7.28 -9.74
CA VAL A 188 3.14 -5.95 -9.21
C VAL A 188 4.67 -5.77 -9.10
N GLU A 189 5.38 -6.80 -8.67
CA GLU A 189 6.85 -6.79 -8.66
C GLU A 189 7.40 -6.64 -10.10
N ARG A 190 6.82 -7.36 -11.08
CA ARG A 190 7.21 -7.25 -12.48
C ARG A 190 6.93 -5.85 -13.06
N ILE A 191 5.81 -5.22 -12.68
CA ILE A 191 5.49 -3.83 -13.03
C ILE A 191 6.59 -2.90 -12.48
N THR A 192 6.98 -3.07 -11.22
CA THR A 192 8.06 -2.28 -10.59
C THR A 192 9.36 -2.36 -11.37
N ILE A 193 9.77 -3.56 -11.80
CA ILE A 193 10.99 -3.76 -12.61
C ILE A 193 10.87 -3.02 -13.96
N GLY A 194 9.70 -3.11 -14.62
CA GLY A 194 9.44 -2.41 -15.87
C GLY A 194 9.51 -0.89 -15.72
N LEU A 195 8.80 -0.34 -14.74
CA LEU A 195 8.81 1.09 -14.43
C LEU A 195 10.22 1.59 -14.09
N THR A 196 10.99 0.83 -13.34
CA THR A 196 12.38 1.19 -13.02
C THR A 196 13.24 1.33 -14.28
N ALA A 197 13.08 0.41 -15.23
CA ALA A 197 13.83 0.46 -16.49
C ALA A 197 13.40 1.66 -17.36
N GLU A 198 12.11 1.94 -17.47
CA GLU A 198 11.56 3.04 -18.27
C GLU A 198 11.83 4.43 -17.65
N LEU A 199 11.90 4.52 -16.32
CA LEU A 199 12.17 5.77 -15.60
C LEU A 199 13.67 6.06 -15.48
N ALA A 200 14.56 5.20 -15.94
CA ALA A 200 16.01 5.41 -15.86
C ALA A 200 16.44 6.74 -16.52
N GLY A 201 17.18 7.55 -15.78
CA GLY A 201 17.67 8.85 -16.25
C GLY A 201 16.66 10.01 -16.21
N THR A 202 15.43 9.78 -15.72
CA THR A 202 14.38 10.82 -15.66
C THR A 202 14.36 11.60 -14.34
N GLY A 203 15.14 11.16 -13.33
CA GLY A 203 15.05 11.68 -11.97
C GLY A 203 13.90 11.07 -11.15
N CYS A 204 13.07 10.21 -11.74
CA CYS A 204 12.02 9.47 -11.05
C CYS A 204 12.48 8.08 -10.65
N THR A 205 12.01 7.58 -9.52
CA THR A 205 12.36 6.27 -8.97
C THR A 205 11.11 5.45 -8.76
N ALA A 206 11.11 4.19 -9.22
CA ALA A 206 10.08 3.21 -8.91
C ALA A 206 10.66 2.11 -8.01
N LEU A 207 9.88 1.68 -7.03
CA LEU A 207 10.17 0.56 -6.14
C LEU A 207 8.87 -0.10 -5.68
N ALA A 208 8.95 -1.31 -5.14
CA ALA A 208 7.82 -1.94 -4.48
C ALA A 208 7.99 -1.93 -2.96
N VAL A 209 6.87 -1.93 -2.25
CA VAL A 209 6.83 -2.11 -0.80
C VAL A 209 5.87 -3.24 -0.46
N THR A 210 6.30 -4.13 0.42
CA THR A 210 5.45 -5.16 1.01
C THR A 210 5.34 -4.96 2.51
N PRO A 211 4.12 -4.78 3.04
CA PRO A 211 3.90 -4.88 4.48
C PRO A 211 4.11 -6.32 4.96
N GLY A 212 4.15 -6.49 6.26
CA GLY A 212 3.93 -7.79 6.89
C GLY A 212 2.44 -8.13 6.99
N TRP A 213 2.09 -8.98 7.96
CA TRP A 213 0.68 -9.31 8.20
C TRP A 213 -0.04 -8.12 8.82
N LEU A 214 -0.80 -7.41 8.00
CA LEU A 214 -1.47 -6.17 8.41
C LEU A 214 -2.67 -6.44 9.32
N ARG A 215 -2.74 -5.71 10.42
CA ARG A 215 -3.95 -5.52 11.23
C ARG A 215 -4.89 -4.53 10.54
N SER A 216 -5.34 -4.87 9.32
CA SER A 216 -6.33 -4.08 8.59
C SER A 216 -7.70 -4.15 9.27
N GLU A 217 -8.61 -3.23 8.92
CA GLU A 217 -9.99 -3.21 9.43
C GLU A 217 -10.69 -4.57 9.21
N GLY A 218 -10.50 -5.16 8.02
CA GLY A 218 -11.05 -6.48 7.71
C GLY A 218 -10.48 -7.60 8.57
N MET A 219 -9.16 -7.60 8.79
CA MET A 219 -8.49 -8.62 9.59
C MET A 219 -8.88 -8.52 11.08
N LEU A 220 -8.95 -7.31 11.60
CA LEU A 220 -9.38 -7.09 12.99
C LEU A 220 -10.85 -7.52 13.20
N GLU A 221 -11.72 -7.21 12.23
CA GLU A 221 -13.13 -7.64 12.29
C GLU A 221 -13.26 -9.16 12.22
N GLU A 222 -12.54 -9.84 11.31
CA GLU A 222 -12.55 -11.29 11.17
C GLU A 222 -12.13 -11.98 12.47
N PHE A 223 -11.16 -11.42 13.17
CA PHE A 223 -10.70 -11.97 14.44
C PHE A 223 -11.49 -11.46 15.65
N GLY A 224 -12.47 -10.56 15.46
CA GLY A 224 -13.32 -10.01 16.52
C GLY A 224 -12.55 -9.17 17.53
N VAL A 225 -11.53 -8.46 17.08
CA VAL A 225 -10.65 -7.61 17.90
C VAL A 225 -10.56 -6.19 17.33
N THR A 226 -9.91 -5.31 18.06
CA THR A 226 -9.58 -3.94 17.67
C THR A 226 -8.06 -3.74 17.71
N GLU A 227 -7.56 -2.60 17.21
CA GLU A 227 -6.13 -2.30 17.32
C GLU A 227 -5.64 -2.21 18.78
N GLN A 228 -6.51 -1.86 19.72
CA GLN A 228 -6.16 -1.78 21.16
C GLN A 228 -6.01 -3.15 21.83
N ASN A 229 -6.79 -4.14 21.38
CA ASN A 229 -6.80 -5.47 21.99
C ASN A 229 -6.49 -6.61 20.99
N TRP A 230 -5.78 -6.32 19.89
CA TRP A 230 -5.50 -7.31 18.85
C TRP A 230 -4.83 -8.61 19.37
N ARG A 231 -4.10 -8.51 20.49
CA ARG A 231 -3.47 -9.66 21.12
C ARG A 231 -4.45 -10.68 21.68
N ASP A 232 -5.73 -10.30 21.88
CA ASP A 232 -6.78 -11.22 22.29
C ASP A 232 -7.13 -12.28 21.22
N ALA A 233 -6.67 -12.06 19.98
CA ALA A 233 -6.78 -13.05 18.89
C ALA A 233 -5.75 -14.19 19.01
N LEU A 234 -4.62 -14.00 19.70
CA LEU A 234 -3.48 -14.92 19.72
C LEU A 234 -3.81 -16.35 20.18
N PRO A 235 -4.72 -16.61 21.15
CA PRO A 235 -5.10 -17.97 21.48
C PRO A 235 -5.73 -18.76 20.33
N ARG A 236 -6.33 -18.07 19.34
CA ARG A 236 -6.98 -18.69 18.17
C ARG A 236 -6.11 -18.62 16.91
N VAL A 237 -5.30 -17.57 16.79
CA VAL A 237 -4.44 -17.30 15.65
C VAL A 237 -3.03 -16.95 16.17
N PRO A 238 -2.26 -17.95 16.63
CA PRO A 238 -1.00 -17.70 17.33
C PRO A 238 0.02 -16.90 16.54
N HIS A 239 0.17 -17.16 15.22
CA HIS A 239 1.12 -16.47 14.36
C HIS A 239 0.75 -15.00 14.09
N PHE A 240 -0.45 -14.56 14.47
CA PHE A 240 -0.81 -13.13 14.45
C PHE A 240 0.07 -12.28 15.38
N CYS A 241 0.87 -12.92 16.24
CA CYS A 241 1.85 -12.24 17.11
C CYS A 241 2.87 -11.40 16.34
N ILE A 242 3.12 -11.70 15.05
CA ILE A 242 4.05 -10.93 14.20
C ILE A 242 3.38 -9.78 13.43
N SER A 243 2.05 -9.67 13.50
CA SER A 243 1.29 -8.69 12.73
C SER A 243 1.70 -7.24 13.04
N GLU A 244 1.53 -6.37 12.07
CA GLU A 244 1.83 -4.94 12.15
C GLU A 244 0.59 -4.08 11.90
N SER A 245 0.56 -2.86 12.46
CA SER A 245 -0.50 -1.90 12.11
C SER A 245 -0.26 -1.30 10.72
N PRO A 246 -1.30 -0.85 10.00
CA PRO A 246 -1.14 -0.11 8.75
C PRO A 246 -0.26 1.15 8.89
N SER A 247 -0.19 1.73 10.10
CA SER A 247 0.66 2.90 10.36
C SER A 247 2.16 2.60 10.27
N TYR A 248 2.57 1.35 10.48
CA TYR A 248 3.99 0.97 10.45
C TYR A 248 4.57 1.13 9.03
N VAL A 249 4.00 0.47 8.04
CA VAL A 249 4.41 0.61 6.64
C VAL A 249 4.22 2.05 6.14
N ALA A 250 3.15 2.73 6.58
CA ALA A 250 2.83 4.09 6.18
C ALA A 250 3.89 5.10 6.64
N ARG A 251 4.35 5.01 7.89
CA ARG A 251 5.46 5.82 8.42
C ARG A 251 6.75 5.59 7.65
N GLY A 252 7.03 4.31 7.32
CA GLY A 252 8.18 3.94 6.51
C GLY A 252 8.15 4.59 5.12
N ILE A 253 7.00 4.55 4.44
CA ILE A 253 6.82 5.18 3.12
C ILE A 253 6.92 6.70 3.21
N ALA A 254 6.37 7.33 4.25
CA ALA A 254 6.50 8.78 4.44
C ALA A 254 7.96 9.20 4.65
N ALA A 255 8.73 8.44 5.43
CA ALA A 255 10.15 8.66 5.63
C ALA A 255 10.96 8.43 4.34
N LEU A 256 10.66 7.38 3.59
CA LEU A 256 11.26 7.11 2.27
C LEU A 256 10.99 8.26 1.29
N ALA A 257 9.78 8.80 1.25
CA ALA A 257 9.40 9.90 0.37
C ALA A 257 10.15 11.21 0.68
N ALA A 258 10.65 11.35 1.91
CA ALA A 258 11.47 12.48 2.35
C ALA A 258 12.98 12.28 2.14
N ASP A 259 13.41 11.11 1.67
CA ASP A 259 14.82 10.77 1.49
C ASP A 259 15.34 11.19 0.12
N ASP A 260 16.23 12.16 0.09
CA ASP A 260 16.89 12.62 -1.16
C ASP A 260 17.71 11.50 -1.84
N GLY A 261 18.12 10.47 -1.10
CA GLY A 261 18.90 9.33 -1.60
C GLY A 261 18.07 8.12 -2.04
N LEU A 262 16.75 8.26 -2.19
CA LEU A 262 15.82 7.15 -2.46
C LEU A 262 16.15 6.33 -3.74
N ALA A 263 16.88 6.89 -4.69
CA ALA A 263 17.28 6.22 -5.93
C ALA A 263 18.08 4.90 -5.70
N ARG A 264 18.73 4.73 -4.54
CA ARG A 264 19.42 3.48 -4.16
C ARG A 264 18.48 2.27 -4.03
N TYR A 265 17.20 2.52 -3.93
CA TYR A 265 16.16 1.50 -3.81
C TYR A 265 15.43 1.20 -5.13
N ALA A 266 15.83 1.84 -6.23
CA ALA A 266 15.19 1.63 -7.54
C ALA A 266 15.08 0.12 -7.89
N GLY A 267 13.89 -0.34 -8.24
CA GLY A 267 13.59 -1.71 -8.63
C GLY A 267 13.58 -2.74 -7.51
N LYS A 268 13.81 -2.34 -6.26
CA LYS A 268 13.77 -3.25 -5.11
C LYS A 268 12.36 -3.43 -4.58
N VAL A 269 12.13 -4.55 -3.92
CA VAL A 269 11.00 -4.79 -3.02
C VAL A 269 11.51 -4.58 -1.59
N LEU A 270 10.98 -3.57 -0.91
CA LEU A 270 11.31 -3.27 0.49
C LEU A 270 10.19 -3.74 1.40
N THR A 271 10.54 -4.29 2.55
CA THR A 271 9.58 -4.62 3.59
C THR A 271 9.32 -3.43 4.51
N SER A 272 8.23 -3.46 5.28
CA SER A 272 8.00 -2.49 6.37
C SER A 272 9.20 -2.43 7.30
N TYR A 273 9.83 -3.59 7.59
CA TYR A 273 11.01 -3.67 8.45
C TYR A 273 12.25 -3.04 7.82
N ASP A 274 12.47 -3.22 6.49
CA ASP A 274 13.59 -2.54 5.81
C ASP A 274 13.47 -1.02 5.93
N LEU A 275 12.26 -0.50 5.74
CA LEU A 275 11.98 0.92 5.92
C LEU A 275 12.15 1.36 7.37
N ALA A 276 11.65 0.56 8.32
CA ALA A 276 11.78 0.84 9.74
C ALA A 276 13.23 0.86 10.21
N SER A 277 14.02 -0.10 9.75
CA SER A 277 15.45 -0.19 10.04
C SER A 277 16.23 0.99 9.45
N ALA A 278 15.89 1.40 8.20
CA ALA A 278 16.58 2.48 7.52
C ALA A 278 16.27 3.87 8.12
N TYR A 279 15.04 4.08 8.60
CA TYR A 279 14.55 5.40 9.02
C TYR A 279 14.21 5.52 10.51
N GLY A 280 14.39 4.45 11.29
CA GLY A 280 14.14 4.47 12.74
C GLY A 280 12.64 4.57 13.11
N VAL A 281 11.73 4.23 12.21
CA VAL A 281 10.30 4.25 12.51
C VAL A 281 9.87 3.00 13.28
N THR A 282 8.80 3.12 14.06
CA THR A 282 8.24 2.02 14.84
C THR A 282 6.74 1.88 14.57
N ASP A 283 6.20 0.70 14.87
CA ASP A 283 4.75 0.47 14.90
C ASP A 283 4.08 1.26 16.04
N THR A 284 2.76 1.22 16.12
CA THR A 284 1.97 1.95 17.13
C THR A 284 2.26 1.52 18.56
N ASP A 285 2.73 0.30 18.77
CA ASP A 285 3.14 -0.23 20.06
C ASP A 285 4.65 -0.07 20.38
N GLY A 286 5.38 0.64 19.52
CA GLY A 286 6.83 0.90 19.66
C GLY A 286 7.74 -0.21 19.15
N SER A 287 7.20 -1.33 18.66
CA SER A 287 7.97 -2.43 18.09
C SER A 287 8.37 -2.19 16.64
N GLN A 288 9.23 -3.07 16.11
CA GLN A 288 9.62 -3.10 14.70
C GLN A 288 9.44 -4.53 14.14
N PRO A 289 8.20 -4.94 13.83
CA PRO A 289 7.94 -6.29 13.34
C PRO A 289 8.72 -6.60 12.06
N ASN A 290 9.45 -7.71 12.04
CA ASN A 290 10.14 -8.26 10.88
C ASN A 290 9.40 -9.52 10.41
N CYS A 291 8.28 -9.29 9.72
CA CYS A 291 7.31 -10.33 9.40
C CYS A 291 7.85 -11.42 8.46
N TRP A 292 8.54 -11.05 7.39
CA TRP A 292 8.89 -12.01 6.34
C TRP A 292 9.87 -13.10 6.76
N PRO A 293 10.96 -12.80 7.50
CA PRO A 293 11.78 -13.86 8.09
C PRO A 293 10.99 -14.76 9.06
N TYR A 294 10.10 -14.15 9.87
CA TYR A 294 9.24 -14.92 10.76
C TYR A 294 8.33 -15.90 10.00
N VAL A 295 7.68 -15.43 8.93
CA VAL A 295 6.83 -16.30 8.09
C VAL A 295 7.62 -17.49 7.58
N VAL A 296 8.82 -17.28 7.02
CA VAL A 296 9.64 -18.35 6.45
C VAL A 296 10.22 -19.31 7.51
N GLU A 297 10.70 -18.75 8.63
CA GLU A 297 11.50 -19.49 9.60
C GLU A 297 10.65 -20.11 10.73
N VAL A 298 9.44 -19.60 10.94
CA VAL A 298 8.54 -20.03 12.03
C VAL A 298 7.24 -20.59 11.46
N GLU A 299 6.45 -19.79 10.73
CA GLU A 299 5.11 -20.20 10.27
C GLU A 299 5.19 -21.28 9.18
N ASP A 300 5.90 -21.04 8.07
CA ASP A 300 6.07 -22.01 6.97
C ASP A 300 6.87 -23.27 7.42
N ALA A 301 7.62 -23.16 8.49
CA ALA A 301 8.36 -24.25 9.10
C ALA A 301 7.56 -25.03 10.16
N ASP A 302 6.24 -24.78 10.29
CA ASP A 302 5.32 -25.41 11.26
C ASP A 302 5.82 -25.38 12.71
N LYS A 303 6.58 -24.33 13.09
CA LYS A 303 7.03 -24.14 14.46
C LYS A 303 5.98 -23.45 15.33
N PRO A 304 5.99 -23.65 16.65
CA PRO A 304 5.16 -22.86 17.56
C PRO A 304 5.39 -21.35 17.37
N ALA A 305 4.30 -20.57 17.45
CA ALA A 305 4.34 -19.14 17.29
C ALA A 305 5.16 -18.49 18.41
N ASP A 306 6.26 -17.84 18.05
CA ASP A 306 7.12 -17.07 18.95
C ASP A 306 7.75 -15.92 18.15
N ALA A 307 7.32 -14.69 18.42
CA ALA A 307 7.85 -13.50 17.75
C ALA A 307 9.14 -12.95 18.37
N THR A 308 9.72 -13.64 19.36
CA THR A 308 10.99 -13.25 19.98
C THR A 308 12.11 -13.14 18.93
N GLY A 309 12.75 -11.98 18.85
CA GLY A 309 13.78 -11.69 17.84
C GLY A 309 13.25 -11.21 16.48
N TYR A 310 11.93 -11.24 16.28
CA TYR A 310 11.28 -10.74 15.06
C TYR A 310 10.40 -9.50 15.29
N ARG A 311 10.23 -9.11 16.56
CA ARG A 311 9.36 -7.96 16.91
C ARG A 311 10.02 -6.99 17.89
#